data_9893c31780eeab118f4bd586c8dc4a11
#
_entry.id   9893c31780eeab118f4bd586c8dc4a11
#
_cell.length_a   1.000
_cell.length_b   1.000
_cell.length_c   1.000
_cell.angle_alpha   90.00
_cell.angle_beta   90.00
_cell.angle_gamma   90.00
#
_symmetry.space_group_name_H-M   'P 1'
#
loop_
_entity.id
_entity.type
_entity.pdbx_description
1 polymer ?
#
loop_
_entity_poly.entity_id
_entity_poly.type
_entity_poly.pdbx_seq_one_letter_code
_entity_poly.pdbx_strand_id
1 'polypeptide(L)'
;FSKGIDMSPLAETWECSTHPDGPSMVASGAFAGQTLTEVLKAHPEYLGTRLRVPCTRLGVSGALLEPSGELPILIKLIDAKKDLSVQVHPSDAYAREHENGQLGKTEMWYVLDAKKDAKLIYGLYHDVTKEQLRRSIEDGTVEKYLQKVPVKKNDLFYIEAGTIHAIGAGVLVAEIQESSNLTYRL
;
A
#
# COMPACT_ATOMS: atom_id res chain seq x y z
N PHE A 1 -5.72 11.00 -16.95
CA PHE A 1 -6.34 9.69 -16.72
C PHE A 1 -7.82 9.94 -16.47
N SER A 2 -8.67 9.81 -17.46
CA SER A 2 -10.12 9.92 -17.26
C SER A 2 -10.69 8.51 -17.12
N LYS A 3 -11.14 8.15 -15.92
CA LYS A 3 -11.86 6.90 -15.68
C LYS A 3 -13.38 7.05 -15.76
N GLY A 4 -13.86 8.22 -16.17
CA GLY A 4 -15.29 8.53 -16.17
C GLY A 4 -15.88 8.62 -14.75
N ILE A 5 -15.03 8.78 -13.73
CA ILE A 5 -15.47 8.94 -12.34
C ILE A 5 -15.78 10.40 -12.11
N ASP A 6 -17.03 10.71 -11.82
CA ASP A 6 -17.51 12.06 -11.47
C ASP A 6 -17.41 12.29 -9.96
N MET A 7 -16.18 12.31 -9.47
CA MET A 7 -15.85 12.60 -8.07
C MET A 7 -14.75 13.65 -8.00
N SER A 8 -14.91 14.66 -7.17
CA SER A 8 -13.90 15.68 -6.91
C SER A 8 -13.92 16.10 -5.44
N PRO A 9 -12.77 16.07 -4.76
CA PRO A 9 -11.47 15.61 -5.23
C PRO A 9 -11.34 14.08 -5.25
N LEU A 10 -10.64 13.54 -6.26
CA LEU A 10 -10.25 12.14 -6.33
C LEU A 10 -8.73 12.07 -6.13
N ALA A 11 -8.28 11.53 -4.99
CA ALA A 11 -6.87 11.44 -4.63
C ALA A 11 -6.29 10.05 -4.84
N GLU A 12 -7.08 9.01 -4.65
CA GLU A 12 -6.66 7.62 -4.88
C GLU A 12 -7.80 6.75 -5.42
N THR A 13 -7.43 5.70 -6.14
CA THR A 13 -8.35 4.63 -6.57
C THR A 13 -7.73 3.27 -6.28
N TRP A 14 -8.54 2.30 -5.87
CA TRP A 14 -8.13 0.93 -5.62
C TRP A 14 -8.48 0.07 -6.83
N GLU A 15 -7.45 -0.32 -7.59
CA GLU A 15 -7.63 -0.91 -8.92
C GLU A 15 -7.72 -2.43 -8.92
N CYS A 16 -7.04 -3.06 -7.97
CA CYS A 16 -7.07 -4.51 -7.81
C CYS A 16 -7.07 -4.79 -6.30
N SER A 17 -8.26 -4.87 -5.73
CA SER A 17 -8.46 -5.00 -4.29
C SER A 17 -9.49 -6.06 -3.98
N THR A 18 -9.12 -6.96 -3.07
CA THR A 18 -10.05 -7.85 -2.37
C THR A 18 -10.19 -7.46 -0.89
N HIS A 19 -9.55 -6.34 -0.49
CA HIS A 19 -9.59 -5.84 0.88
C HIS A 19 -11.02 -5.44 1.26
N PRO A 20 -11.50 -5.79 2.47
CA PRO A 20 -12.89 -5.52 2.88
C PRO A 20 -13.24 -4.04 2.93
N ASP A 21 -12.26 -3.16 3.20
CA ASP A 21 -12.49 -1.71 3.25
C ASP A 21 -12.74 -1.06 1.88
N GLY A 22 -12.39 -1.76 0.78
CA GLY A 22 -12.56 -1.23 -0.57
C GLY A 22 -12.37 -2.31 -1.63
N PRO A 23 -13.29 -3.28 -1.76
CA PRO A 23 -13.19 -4.29 -2.80
C PRO A 23 -13.41 -3.67 -4.19
N SER A 24 -12.57 -4.05 -5.15
CA SER A 24 -12.76 -3.63 -6.54
C SER A 24 -13.99 -4.27 -7.15
N MET A 25 -14.75 -3.49 -7.92
CA MET A 25 -15.92 -3.94 -8.68
C MET A 25 -15.53 -4.28 -10.12
N VAL A 26 -16.03 -5.39 -10.62
CA VAL A 26 -15.85 -5.78 -12.03
C VAL A 26 -16.70 -4.86 -12.91
N ALA A 27 -16.05 -4.09 -13.76
CA ALA A 27 -16.71 -3.07 -14.58
C ALA A 27 -17.40 -3.62 -15.83
N SER A 28 -16.98 -4.78 -16.36
CA SER A 28 -17.49 -5.31 -17.63
C SER A 28 -17.32 -6.82 -17.74
N GLY A 29 -17.96 -7.42 -18.74
CA GLY A 29 -17.89 -8.86 -19.02
C GLY A 29 -18.89 -9.68 -18.19
N ALA A 30 -18.67 -11.00 -18.13
CA ALA A 30 -19.60 -11.96 -17.53
C ALA A 30 -19.83 -11.73 -16.01
N PHE A 31 -18.90 -11.08 -15.33
CA PHE A 31 -18.93 -10.83 -13.89
C PHE A 31 -19.21 -9.36 -13.53
N ALA A 32 -19.66 -8.55 -14.51
CA ALA A 32 -19.93 -7.15 -14.27
C ALA A 32 -20.88 -6.93 -13.09
N GLY A 33 -20.52 -6.00 -12.20
CA GLY A 33 -21.29 -5.68 -10.99
C GLY A 33 -21.00 -6.57 -9.77
N GLN A 34 -20.16 -7.60 -9.90
CA GLN A 34 -19.66 -8.39 -8.76
C GLN A 34 -18.37 -7.78 -8.20
N THR A 35 -18.10 -8.02 -6.94
CA THR A 35 -16.78 -7.69 -6.38
C THR A 35 -15.73 -8.69 -6.87
N LEU A 36 -14.48 -8.23 -6.94
CA LEU A 36 -13.36 -9.12 -7.28
C LEU A 36 -13.26 -10.30 -6.30
N THR A 37 -13.55 -10.08 -5.03
CA THR A 37 -13.59 -11.13 -3.99
C THR A 37 -14.63 -12.22 -4.31
N GLU A 38 -15.86 -11.82 -4.70
CA GLU A 38 -16.91 -12.77 -5.09
C GLU A 38 -16.50 -13.61 -6.30
N VAL A 39 -15.94 -12.97 -7.31
CA VAL A 39 -15.45 -13.66 -8.51
C VAL A 39 -14.35 -14.66 -8.16
N LEU A 40 -13.37 -14.28 -7.34
CA LEU A 40 -12.26 -15.16 -6.97
C LEU A 40 -12.68 -16.30 -6.04
N LYS A 41 -13.73 -16.12 -5.23
CA LYS A 41 -14.35 -17.21 -4.46
C LYS A 41 -15.04 -18.22 -5.36
N ALA A 42 -15.77 -17.73 -6.36
CA ALA A 42 -16.49 -18.59 -7.31
C ALA A 42 -15.53 -19.28 -8.32
N HIS A 43 -14.41 -18.63 -8.60
CA HIS A 43 -13.41 -19.05 -9.61
C HIS A 43 -12.00 -19.03 -9.02
N PRO A 44 -11.70 -19.91 -8.05
CA PRO A 44 -10.39 -19.95 -7.39
C PRO A 44 -9.23 -20.29 -8.35
N GLU A 45 -9.54 -20.90 -9.50
CA GLU A 45 -8.57 -21.16 -10.55
C GLU A 45 -7.91 -19.88 -11.10
N TYR A 46 -8.56 -18.73 -11.01
CA TYR A 46 -8.00 -17.44 -11.45
C TYR A 46 -6.83 -16.94 -10.58
N LEU A 47 -6.74 -17.42 -9.35
CA LEU A 47 -5.60 -17.14 -8.47
C LEU A 47 -4.33 -17.91 -8.87
N GLY A 48 -4.45 -18.89 -9.78
CA GLY A 48 -3.34 -19.75 -10.17
C GLY A 48 -2.94 -20.73 -9.07
N THR A 49 -2.01 -21.63 -9.42
CA THR A 49 -1.61 -22.73 -8.51
C THR A 49 -0.78 -22.28 -7.32
N ARG A 50 -0.01 -21.21 -7.46
CA ARG A 50 0.89 -20.72 -6.39
C ARG A 50 0.14 -20.06 -5.23
N LEU A 51 -1.00 -19.43 -5.50
CA LEU A 51 -1.85 -18.80 -4.48
C LEU A 51 -2.87 -19.77 -3.86
N ARG A 52 -2.95 -20.99 -4.38
CA ARG A 52 -3.73 -22.09 -3.78
C ARG A 52 -2.97 -22.83 -2.68
N VAL A 53 -1.66 -22.60 -2.53
CA VAL A 53 -0.89 -23.21 -1.48
C VAL A 53 -1.35 -22.59 -0.15
N PRO A 54 -1.69 -23.43 0.86
CA PRO A 54 -2.04 -22.92 2.19
C PRO A 54 -0.99 -21.91 2.62
N CYS A 55 -1.42 -20.74 3.06
CA CYS A 55 -0.51 -19.74 3.57
C CYS A 55 0.13 -20.29 4.87
N THR A 56 1.20 -21.07 4.72
CA THR A 56 2.02 -21.57 5.83
C THR A 56 2.63 -20.42 6.64
N ARG A 57 2.54 -19.18 6.14
CA ARG A 57 2.83 -17.97 6.88
C ARG A 57 2.00 -17.80 8.15
N LEU A 58 0.85 -18.50 8.28
CA LEU A 58 0.00 -18.44 9.47
C LEU A 58 0.29 -19.54 10.49
N GLY A 59 1.32 -20.38 10.30
CA GLY A 59 1.68 -21.42 11.25
C GLY A 59 0.62 -22.52 11.44
N VAL A 60 -0.40 -22.60 10.57
CA VAL A 60 -1.43 -23.62 10.61
C VAL A 60 -1.05 -24.75 9.67
N SER A 61 -0.50 -25.81 10.25
CA SER A 61 -0.17 -27.04 9.55
C SER A 61 -1.45 -27.77 9.09
N GLY A 62 -1.59 -27.99 7.78
CA GLY A 62 -2.37 -29.12 7.26
C GLY A 62 -3.85 -28.90 6.95
N ALA A 63 -4.43 -27.73 7.12
CA ALA A 63 -5.78 -27.47 6.63
C ALA A 63 -5.71 -26.94 5.18
N LEU A 64 -6.38 -27.60 4.25
CA LEU A 64 -6.76 -27.01 2.97
C LEU A 64 -7.76 -25.88 3.31
N LEU A 65 -7.25 -24.66 3.45
CA LEU A 65 -8.14 -23.51 3.57
C LEU A 65 -8.92 -23.40 2.27
N GLU A 66 -10.24 -23.31 2.38
CA GLU A 66 -11.09 -22.91 1.26
C GLU A 66 -10.49 -21.64 0.66
N PRO A 67 -10.50 -21.48 -0.66
CA PRO A 67 -9.98 -20.28 -1.30
C PRO A 67 -10.70 -19.06 -0.71
N SER A 68 -9.97 -18.21 0.01
CA SER A 68 -10.54 -17.03 0.66
C SER A 68 -11.10 -16.01 -0.35
N GLY A 69 -10.71 -16.15 -1.62
CA GLY A 69 -10.96 -15.15 -2.66
C GLY A 69 -10.12 -13.90 -2.47
N GLU A 70 -9.12 -13.95 -1.61
CA GLU A 70 -8.26 -12.83 -1.29
C GLU A 70 -6.98 -12.84 -2.11
N LEU A 71 -6.61 -11.68 -2.62
CA LEU A 71 -5.30 -11.43 -3.21
C LEU A 71 -4.32 -11.00 -2.12
N PRO A 72 -3.05 -11.46 -2.18
CA PRO A 72 -2.04 -11.02 -1.24
C PRO A 72 -1.54 -9.58 -1.53
N ILE A 73 -2.02 -8.98 -2.60
CA ILE A 73 -1.64 -7.64 -3.04
C ILE A 73 -2.87 -6.75 -3.22
N LEU A 74 -2.62 -5.45 -3.13
CA LEU A 74 -3.56 -4.38 -3.43
C LEU A 74 -2.84 -3.37 -4.33
N ILE A 75 -3.49 -2.95 -5.41
CA ILE A 75 -2.94 -1.96 -6.35
C ILE A 75 -3.78 -0.69 -6.27
N LYS A 76 -3.11 0.44 -6.10
CA LYS A 76 -3.72 1.77 -6.07
C LYS A 76 -3.10 2.69 -7.12
N LEU A 77 -3.86 3.67 -7.57
CA LEU A 77 -3.34 4.87 -8.22
C LEU A 77 -3.52 6.04 -7.26
N ILE A 78 -2.44 6.77 -7.00
CA ILE A 78 -2.45 7.91 -6.06
C ILE A 78 -1.96 9.14 -6.81
N ASP A 79 -2.79 10.19 -6.85
CA ASP A 79 -2.48 11.50 -7.42
C ASP A 79 -2.33 12.53 -6.30
N ALA A 80 -1.10 12.81 -5.92
CA ALA A 80 -0.79 13.70 -4.81
C ALA A 80 -0.79 15.17 -5.23
N LYS A 81 -1.92 15.86 -5.13
CA LYS A 81 -2.00 17.31 -5.36
C LYS A 81 -1.23 18.13 -4.32
N LYS A 82 -1.14 17.63 -3.09
CA LYS A 82 -0.40 18.19 -1.94
C LYS A 82 0.48 17.10 -1.35
N ASP A 83 1.43 17.50 -0.51
CA ASP A 83 2.20 16.52 0.28
C ASP A 83 1.27 15.67 1.12
N LEU A 84 1.46 14.35 1.05
CA LEU A 84 0.74 13.40 1.89
C LEU A 84 1.44 13.26 3.24
N SER A 85 0.74 12.69 4.21
CA SER A 85 1.28 12.50 5.56
C SER A 85 2.52 11.63 5.56
N VAL A 86 3.48 11.99 6.39
CA VAL A 86 4.64 11.14 6.69
C VAL A 86 4.16 9.94 7.49
N GLN A 87 4.55 8.76 7.07
CA GLN A 87 4.03 7.51 7.61
C GLN A 87 5.07 6.39 7.63
N VAL A 88 4.75 5.34 8.37
CA VAL A 88 5.51 4.09 8.43
C VAL A 88 4.53 2.93 8.55
N HIS A 89 4.87 1.79 7.94
CA HIS A 89 4.08 0.58 7.99
C HIS A 89 4.76 -0.50 8.82
N PRO A 90 4.00 -1.33 9.55
CA PRO A 90 4.56 -2.42 10.33
C PRO A 90 5.00 -3.59 9.43
N SER A 91 5.94 -4.39 9.91
CA SER A 91 6.23 -5.71 9.33
C SER A 91 5.11 -6.71 9.66
N ASP A 92 5.05 -7.82 8.91
CA ASP A 92 4.15 -8.94 9.18
C ASP A 92 4.28 -9.46 10.62
N ALA A 93 5.52 -9.58 11.12
CA ALA A 93 5.77 -10.07 12.47
C ALA A 93 5.16 -9.14 13.52
N TYR A 94 5.41 -7.83 13.36
CA TYR A 94 4.86 -6.83 14.27
C TYR A 94 3.33 -6.76 14.20
N ALA A 95 2.77 -6.73 12.99
CA ALA A 95 1.33 -6.64 12.79
C ALA A 95 0.58 -7.85 13.36
N ARG A 96 1.14 -9.06 13.24
CA ARG A 96 0.55 -10.26 13.86
C ARG A 96 0.46 -10.16 15.38
N GLU A 97 1.50 -9.63 16.01
CA GLU A 97 1.58 -9.54 17.47
C GLU A 97 0.74 -8.40 18.02
N HIS A 98 0.75 -7.23 17.36
CA HIS A 98 0.22 -5.99 17.91
C HIS A 98 -1.06 -5.50 17.23
N GLU A 99 -1.41 -6.03 16.05
CA GLU A 99 -2.56 -5.57 15.24
C GLU A 99 -3.56 -6.71 14.94
N ASN A 100 -3.87 -7.49 15.97
CA ASN A 100 -4.88 -8.56 15.93
C ASN A 100 -4.68 -9.59 14.80
N GLY A 101 -3.43 -9.93 14.49
CA GLY A 101 -3.10 -10.92 13.47
C GLY A 101 -3.15 -10.41 12.03
N GLN A 102 -3.26 -9.10 11.82
CA GLN A 102 -3.25 -8.50 10.48
C GLN A 102 -1.88 -8.67 9.79
N LEU A 103 -1.87 -8.44 8.47
CA LEU A 103 -0.65 -8.39 7.68
C LEU A 103 0.06 -7.05 7.89
N GLY A 104 1.38 -7.06 7.76
CA GLY A 104 2.19 -5.88 7.60
C GLY A 104 1.93 -5.19 6.26
N LYS A 105 2.74 -4.18 5.93
CA LYS A 105 2.61 -3.48 4.66
C LYS A 105 3.98 -3.13 4.09
N THR A 106 4.43 -3.94 3.17
CA THR A 106 5.52 -3.62 2.25
C THR A 106 4.90 -3.17 0.94
N GLU A 107 5.48 -2.17 0.31
CA GLU A 107 4.92 -1.59 -0.92
C GLU A 107 6.00 -1.22 -1.93
N MET A 108 5.58 -1.02 -3.16
CA MET A 108 6.40 -0.52 -4.25
C MET A 108 5.65 0.60 -4.95
N TRP A 109 6.35 1.69 -5.23
CA TRP A 109 5.82 2.81 -6.01
C TRP A 109 6.46 2.85 -7.39
N TYR A 110 5.65 2.80 -8.42
CA TYR A 110 6.04 3.11 -9.77
C TYR A 110 5.53 4.49 -10.15
N VAL A 111 6.44 5.42 -10.45
CA VAL A 111 6.10 6.80 -10.74
C VAL A 111 5.57 6.92 -12.17
N LEU A 112 4.27 7.14 -12.30
CA LEU A 112 3.57 7.32 -13.57
C LEU A 112 3.80 8.71 -14.15
N ASP A 113 3.85 9.73 -13.29
CA ASP A 113 4.17 11.10 -13.64
C ASP A 113 4.65 11.89 -12.43
N ALA A 114 5.46 12.93 -12.66
CA ALA A 114 5.92 13.82 -11.59
C ALA A 114 6.12 15.23 -12.14
N LYS A 115 5.68 16.23 -11.39
CA LYS A 115 5.95 17.64 -11.71
C LYS A 115 7.44 17.92 -11.55
N LYS A 116 7.89 19.00 -12.21
CA LYS A 116 9.25 19.51 -12.02
C LYS A 116 9.50 19.77 -10.53
N ASP A 117 10.68 19.35 -10.05
CA ASP A 117 11.14 19.50 -8.66
C ASP A 117 10.32 18.74 -7.62
N ALA A 118 9.42 17.83 -8.02
CA ALA A 118 8.70 16.95 -7.12
C ALA A 118 9.67 16.05 -6.34
N LYS A 119 9.31 15.72 -5.11
CA LYS A 119 10.12 14.92 -4.19
C LYS A 119 9.26 13.92 -3.44
N LEU A 120 9.92 12.85 -2.99
CA LEU A 120 9.36 11.92 -2.01
C LEU A 120 10.13 12.06 -0.70
N ILE A 121 9.51 11.68 0.41
CA ILE A 121 10.23 11.33 1.63
C ILE A 121 10.53 9.83 1.53
N TYR A 122 11.80 9.46 1.68
CA TYR A 122 12.24 8.08 1.61
C TYR A 122 13.37 7.81 2.60
N GLY A 123 12.98 7.38 3.81
CA GLY A 123 13.89 7.15 4.94
C GLY A 123 14.36 8.42 5.63
N LEU A 124 15.45 8.27 6.33
CA LEU A 124 16.10 9.31 7.13
C LEU A 124 17.49 9.63 6.54
N TYR A 125 17.97 10.86 6.72
CA TYR A 125 19.30 11.29 6.24
C TYR A 125 20.46 10.55 6.92
N HIS A 126 20.26 10.10 8.16
CA HIS A 126 21.26 9.41 8.98
C HIS A 126 20.55 8.61 10.08
N ASP A 127 21.31 7.77 10.75
CA ASP A 127 20.81 7.02 11.89
C ASP A 127 20.30 7.95 12.99
N VAL A 128 19.11 7.66 13.47
CA VAL A 128 18.43 8.40 14.53
C VAL A 128 17.98 7.40 15.60
N THR A 129 18.28 7.71 16.86
CA THR A 129 17.80 6.86 17.97
C THR A 129 16.29 6.99 18.12
N LYS A 130 15.65 5.96 18.70
CA LYS A 130 14.20 5.98 18.98
C LYS A 130 13.81 7.20 19.82
N GLU A 131 14.66 7.57 20.80
CA GLU A 131 14.41 8.73 21.67
C GLU A 131 14.51 10.07 20.91
N GLN A 132 15.49 10.20 20.03
CA GLN A 132 15.61 11.40 19.18
C GLN A 132 14.42 11.52 18.22
N LEU A 133 14.00 10.41 17.60
CA LEU A 133 12.85 10.39 16.71
C LEU A 133 11.58 10.78 17.47
N ARG A 134 11.33 10.15 18.64
CA ARG A 134 10.16 10.46 19.48
C ARG A 134 10.09 11.92 19.83
N ARG A 135 11.17 12.50 20.38
CA ARG A 135 11.23 13.91 20.72
C ARG A 135 10.96 14.81 19.53
N SER A 136 11.53 14.48 18.38
CA SER A 136 11.33 15.28 17.17
C SER A 136 9.89 15.26 16.64
N ILE A 137 9.16 14.16 16.87
CA ILE A 137 7.73 14.07 16.56
C ILE A 137 6.94 14.94 17.56
N GLU A 138 7.20 14.78 18.87
CA GLU A 138 6.57 15.55 19.94
C GLU A 138 6.78 17.07 19.77
N ASP A 139 7.98 17.49 19.36
CA ASP A 139 8.36 18.87 19.14
C ASP A 139 7.96 19.42 17.75
N GLY A 140 7.39 18.58 16.86
CA GLY A 140 7.05 18.96 15.48
C GLY A 140 8.27 19.28 14.61
N THR A 141 9.43 18.72 14.93
CA THR A 141 10.72 18.98 14.21
C THR A 141 11.24 17.78 13.42
N VAL A 142 10.42 16.74 13.23
CA VAL A 142 10.80 15.49 12.56
C VAL A 142 11.31 15.70 11.13
N GLU A 143 10.81 16.73 10.44
CA GLU A 143 11.19 17.03 9.05
C GLU A 143 12.70 17.22 8.85
N LYS A 144 13.45 17.64 9.86
CA LYS A 144 14.90 17.82 9.79
C LYS A 144 15.68 16.50 9.60
N TYR A 145 15.04 15.39 9.92
CA TYR A 145 15.64 14.04 9.76
C TYR A 145 15.19 13.34 8.46
N LEU A 146 14.10 13.81 7.84
CA LEU A 146 13.48 13.16 6.70
C LEU A 146 14.29 13.35 5.42
N GLN A 147 14.65 12.25 4.75
CA GLN A 147 15.36 12.30 3.49
C GLN A 147 14.40 12.64 2.34
N LYS A 148 14.62 13.80 1.71
CA LYS A 148 13.86 14.25 0.53
C LYS A 148 14.59 13.82 -0.74
N VAL A 149 13.98 12.92 -1.50
CA VAL A 149 14.54 12.35 -2.74
C VAL A 149 13.82 12.94 -3.95
N PRO A 150 14.54 13.56 -4.90
CA PRO A 150 13.95 14.00 -6.17
C PRO A 150 13.36 12.81 -6.93
N VAL A 151 12.25 13.02 -7.60
CA VAL A 151 11.53 11.97 -8.32
C VAL A 151 11.16 12.41 -9.73
N LYS A 152 11.18 11.47 -10.67
CA LYS A 152 10.75 11.65 -12.05
C LYS A 152 9.96 10.45 -12.54
N LYS A 153 9.24 10.63 -13.64
CA LYS A 153 8.53 9.58 -14.34
C LYS A 153 9.42 8.36 -14.60
N ASN A 154 8.87 7.17 -14.40
CA ASN A 154 9.48 5.85 -14.54
C ASN A 154 10.46 5.49 -13.40
N ASP A 155 10.61 6.29 -12.37
CA ASP A 155 11.32 5.86 -11.17
C ASP A 155 10.51 4.79 -10.42
N LEU A 156 11.24 3.90 -9.74
CA LEU A 156 10.67 2.84 -8.94
C LEU A 156 11.29 2.87 -7.55
N PHE A 157 10.43 2.83 -6.52
CA PHE A 157 10.83 2.80 -5.12
C PHE A 157 10.26 1.57 -4.44
N TYR A 158 11.09 0.81 -3.74
CA TYR A 158 10.67 -0.30 -2.91
C TYR A 158 10.65 0.15 -1.47
N ILE A 159 9.48 0.21 -0.88
CA ILE A 159 9.25 0.69 0.49
C ILE A 159 9.10 -0.52 1.41
N GLU A 160 10.20 -0.95 1.99
CA GLU A 160 10.20 -2.03 2.97
C GLU A 160 9.48 -1.58 4.24
N ALA A 161 8.74 -2.50 4.87
CA ALA A 161 8.10 -2.24 6.15
C ALA A 161 9.10 -1.70 7.18
N GLY A 162 8.72 -0.66 7.92
CA GLY A 162 9.61 0.08 8.84
C GLY A 162 10.28 1.30 8.22
N THR A 163 10.21 1.50 6.90
CA THR A 163 10.74 2.69 6.23
C THR A 163 9.78 3.88 6.43
N ILE A 164 10.28 4.99 6.95
CA ILE A 164 9.53 6.25 7.02
C ILE A 164 9.46 6.85 5.62
N HIS A 165 8.27 7.18 5.15
CA HIS A 165 8.06 7.65 3.78
C HIS A 165 6.86 8.58 3.63
N ALA A 166 6.83 9.34 2.53
CA ALA A 166 5.67 10.13 2.10
C ALA A 166 5.74 10.44 0.61
N ILE A 167 4.58 10.53 -0.03
CA ILE A 167 4.46 11.01 -1.41
C ILE A 167 4.34 12.54 -1.36
N GLY A 168 5.24 13.22 -2.05
CA GLY A 168 5.22 14.68 -2.15
C GLY A 168 4.26 15.19 -3.21
N ALA A 169 3.95 16.46 -3.13
CA ALA A 169 3.03 17.13 -4.05
C ALA A 169 3.47 17.02 -5.51
N GLY A 170 2.51 16.79 -6.40
CA GLY A 170 2.72 16.72 -7.84
C GLY A 170 3.25 15.38 -8.35
N VAL A 171 3.16 14.33 -7.56
CA VAL A 171 3.55 12.97 -7.94
C VAL A 171 2.31 12.11 -8.17
N LEU A 172 2.29 11.38 -9.29
CA LEU A 172 1.30 10.34 -9.60
C LEU A 172 2.00 8.98 -9.56
N VAL A 173 1.56 8.09 -8.70
CA VAL A 173 2.14 6.75 -8.55
C VAL A 173 1.11 5.65 -8.76
N ALA A 174 1.59 4.52 -9.27
CA ALA A 174 0.97 3.23 -9.05
C ALA A 174 1.64 2.61 -7.82
N GLU A 175 0.86 2.40 -6.76
CA GLU A 175 1.29 1.74 -5.53
C GLU A 175 0.86 0.27 -5.59
N ILE A 176 1.81 -0.62 -5.53
CA ILE A 176 1.61 -2.06 -5.42
C ILE A 176 2.06 -2.47 -4.02
N GLN A 177 1.13 -2.94 -3.19
CA GLN A 177 1.37 -3.19 -1.78
C GLN A 177 0.85 -4.56 -1.34
N GLU A 178 1.29 -5.03 -0.19
CA GLU A 178 0.61 -6.12 0.52
C GLU A 178 -0.84 -5.71 0.84
N SER A 179 -1.75 -6.69 0.89
CA SER A 179 -3.17 -6.45 1.15
C SER A 179 -3.42 -6.06 2.60
N SER A 180 -2.96 -4.88 2.97
CA SER A 180 -3.04 -4.30 4.32
C SER A 180 -3.31 -2.80 4.24
N ASN A 181 -4.02 -2.28 5.23
CA ASN A 181 -4.32 -0.85 5.38
C ASN A 181 -3.69 -0.23 6.63
N LEU A 182 -2.79 -0.98 7.30
CA LEU A 182 -2.13 -0.53 8.51
C LEU A 182 -1.15 0.61 8.22
N THR A 183 -1.33 1.73 8.91
CA THR A 183 -0.54 2.94 8.72
C THR A 183 -0.36 3.68 10.04
N TYR A 184 0.89 3.91 10.44
CA TYR A 184 1.24 4.82 11.53
C TYR A 184 1.69 6.15 10.95
N ARG A 185 1.07 7.24 11.37
CA ARG A 185 1.39 8.61 10.92
C ARG A 185 2.23 9.32 11.96
N LEU A 186 3.24 10.05 11.48
CA LEU A 186 4.12 10.86 12.31
C LEU A 186 3.63 12.31 12.40
#